data_9c3dea52da3b456d3b755cc41636622d
#
_entry.id   9c3dea52da3b456d3b755cc41636622d
#
_cell.length_a   1.000
_cell.length_b   1.000
_cell.length_c   1.000
_cell.angle_alpha   90.00
_cell.angle_beta   90.00
_cell.angle_gamma   90.00
#
_symmetry.space_group_name_H-M   'P 1'
#
loop_
_entity.id
_entity.type
_entity.pdbx_description
1 polymer ?
#
loop_
_entity_poly.entity_id
_entity_poly.type
_entity_poly.pdbx_seq_one_letter_code
_entity_poly.pdbx_strand_id
1 'polypeptide(L)'
;MRIRALILVAWLAIPASAQVSLPRVAVPELPVHVPLPDAGRIDPIFSPLTQARTLRAERLLREHHAELDRSPPGDLIVRAQVVGIDNTEEALARAQKAQFAVVRTRELVDLGVKITVLRTPEGMNASHGLKRLRKLDPEGTYDYNHVYLDSGAEVANAAPRANESTTIHGGTSRVGLIDGGVDDKHEVFAGIRIHHNGCDGNVVPSPHGTAIAHLLVSRHSVGEIFAADVYCGEAFGGAVDAVSAAFGWMAREHVAVINVSLVGPRNKLMERVVKSLVSRGHLIVAAVGNDGPAAPPLYPASYEGVIGVTAVDGKHLVLIEACRGKQVDFAAKGADMQAAAGAPNIYVPVRGTSFATPIIAMMFAMDLETPDPALAEAALAKWKGIANDLGKPGRDDVYGEGELGDIRDSVLGNTHK
;
A
#
# COMPACT_ATOMS: atom_id res chain seq x y z
N MET A 1 -78.06 47.80 30.08
CA MET A 1 -77.00 48.68 30.65
C MET A 1 -75.68 48.24 30.03
N ARG A 2 -75.19 49.05 29.10
CA ARG A 2 -73.96 48.73 28.35
C ARG A 2 -72.82 49.50 28.97
N ILE A 3 -71.75 48.81 29.45
CA ILE A 3 -70.49 49.42 29.94
C ILE A 3 -69.47 49.21 28.87
N ARG A 4 -69.00 50.33 28.30
CA ARG A 4 -67.85 50.36 27.36
C ARG A 4 -66.55 50.45 28.15
N ALA A 5 -65.66 49.52 27.96
CA ALA A 5 -64.27 49.64 28.47
C ALA A 5 -63.41 50.34 27.46
N LEU A 6 -62.78 51.41 27.90
CA LEU A 6 -61.69 52.13 27.15
C LEU A 6 -60.37 51.38 27.31
N ILE A 7 -59.73 51.08 26.21
CA ILE A 7 -58.36 50.57 26.20
C ILE A 7 -57.44 51.75 25.97
N LEU A 8 -56.59 52.04 26.97
CA LEU A 8 -55.52 53.03 26.88
C LEU A 8 -54.30 52.35 26.26
N VAL A 9 -53.86 52.82 25.08
CA VAL A 9 -52.60 52.37 24.44
C VAL A 9 -51.47 53.30 24.88
N ALA A 10 -50.58 52.80 25.71
CA ALA A 10 -49.35 53.49 26.10
C ALA A 10 -48.27 53.30 25.04
N TRP A 11 -47.79 54.38 24.44
CA TRP A 11 -46.63 54.39 23.58
C TRP A 11 -45.36 54.36 24.45
N LEU A 12 -44.58 53.28 24.40
CA LEU A 12 -43.21 53.25 24.95
C LEU A 12 -42.23 53.77 23.89
N ALA A 13 -41.62 54.89 24.16
CA ALA A 13 -40.56 55.44 23.35
C ALA A 13 -39.28 54.60 23.54
N ILE A 14 -38.74 54.06 22.46
CA ILE A 14 -37.47 53.34 22.41
C ILE A 14 -36.35 54.39 22.29
N PRO A 15 -35.33 54.40 23.17
CA PRO A 15 -34.20 55.30 23.04
C PRO A 15 -33.35 54.95 21.84
N ALA A 16 -32.94 55.93 21.06
CA ALA A 16 -32.05 55.82 19.90
C ALA A 16 -30.68 55.25 20.33
N SER A 17 -30.32 54.12 19.78
CA SER A 17 -29.00 53.53 19.91
C SER A 17 -27.97 54.38 19.22
N ALA A 18 -26.98 54.84 19.96
CA ALA A 18 -25.80 55.55 19.45
C ALA A 18 -25.01 54.59 18.51
N GLN A 19 -24.94 54.94 17.24
CA GLN A 19 -24.02 54.29 16.31
C GLN A 19 -22.59 54.70 16.64
N VAL A 20 -21.83 53.78 17.21
CA VAL A 20 -20.37 53.91 17.34
C VAL A 20 -19.77 53.63 15.95
N SER A 21 -19.33 54.69 15.28
CA SER A 21 -18.54 54.59 14.06
C SER A 21 -17.11 54.14 14.40
N LEU A 22 -16.77 52.88 14.10
CA LEU A 22 -15.39 52.42 14.16
C LEU A 22 -14.56 53.11 13.07
N PRO A 23 -13.32 53.56 13.36
CA PRO A 23 -12.45 54.14 12.37
C PRO A 23 -12.14 53.10 11.27
N ARG A 24 -12.32 53.49 10.01
CA ARG A 24 -11.88 52.68 8.86
C ARG A 24 -10.35 52.61 8.89
N VAL A 25 -9.81 51.43 9.26
CA VAL A 25 -8.42 51.13 9.00
C VAL A 25 -8.27 50.96 7.49
N ALA A 26 -7.49 51.82 6.87
CA ALA A 26 -7.11 51.66 5.47
C ALA A 26 -6.27 50.41 5.34
N VAL A 27 -6.82 49.39 4.67
CA VAL A 27 -6.05 48.21 4.27
C VAL A 27 -5.16 48.67 3.12
N PRO A 28 -3.82 48.58 3.20
CA PRO A 28 -2.98 48.89 2.06
C PRO A 28 -3.33 47.93 0.91
N GLU A 29 -3.62 48.49 -0.27
CA GLU A 29 -3.73 47.72 -1.49
C GLU A 29 -2.39 47.02 -1.75
N LEU A 30 -2.35 45.69 -1.53
CA LEU A 30 -1.25 44.87 -1.99
C LEU A 30 -1.27 44.89 -3.52
N PRO A 31 -0.14 45.08 -4.20
CA PRO A 31 -0.11 45.06 -5.65
C PRO A 31 -0.53 43.66 -6.13
N VAL A 32 -1.67 43.61 -6.83
CA VAL A 32 -2.19 42.40 -7.48
C VAL A 32 -1.34 42.12 -8.72
N HIS A 33 -0.11 41.71 -8.52
CA HIS A 33 0.68 41.04 -9.53
C HIS A 33 1.65 40.08 -8.80
N VAL A 34 1.10 38.98 -8.27
CA VAL A 34 1.91 37.79 -7.98
C VAL A 34 2.04 37.09 -9.34
N PRO A 35 3.22 37.08 -9.96
CA PRO A 35 3.42 36.27 -11.14
C PRO A 35 3.15 34.83 -10.73
N LEU A 36 2.25 34.16 -11.47
CA LEU A 36 2.06 32.72 -11.34
C LEU A 36 3.44 32.06 -11.48
N PRO A 37 3.87 31.21 -10.55
CA PRO A 37 5.13 30.50 -10.69
C PRO A 37 5.07 29.70 -12.00
N ASP A 38 6.13 29.85 -12.78
CA ASP A 38 6.36 29.15 -14.02
C ASP A 38 6.11 27.64 -13.81
N ALA A 39 5.22 27.04 -14.58
CA ALA A 39 4.80 25.64 -14.44
C ALA A 39 5.96 24.62 -14.61
N GLY A 40 7.20 25.08 -14.74
CA GLY A 40 8.42 24.31 -14.87
C GLY A 40 9.26 24.16 -13.59
N ARG A 41 8.92 24.85 -12.49
CA ARG A 41 9.64 24.77 -11.20
C ARG A 41 8.66 24.78 -10.04
N ILE A 42 7.96 23.67 -9.86
CA ILE A 42 7.42 23.33 -8.56
C ILE A 42 8.59 22.72 -7.79
N ASP A 43 9.26 23.54 -6.98
CA ASP A 43 10.04 22.97 -5.88
C ASP A 43 9.07 22.12 -5.07
N PRO A 44 9.32 20.82 -4.89
CA PRO A 44 8.39 19.99 -4.14
C PRO A 44 8.30 20.60 -2.74
N ILE A 45 7.14 21.13 -2.39
CA ILE A 45 6.83 21.49 -1.00
C ILE A 45 6.79 20.15 -0.28
N PHE A 46 7.93 19.76 0.28
CA PHE A 46 8.10 18.55 1.07
C PHE A 46 7.22 18.68 2.31
N SER A 47 6.02 18.10 2.24
CA SER A 47 5.19 17.94 3.43
C SER A 47 5.88 16.91 4.36
N PRO A 48 5.79 17.06 5.69
CA PRO A 48 6.32 16.06 6.63
C PRO A 48 5.82 14.64 6.35
N LEU A 49 4.63 14.50 5.79
CA LEU A 49 4.03 13.20 5.43
C LEU A 49 4.71 12.57 4.21
N THR A 50 5.10 13.37 3.21
CA THR A 50 5.82 12.87 2.03
C THR A 50 7.27 12.52 2.33
N GLN A 51 7.81 13.01 3.45
CA GLN A 51 9.17 12.70 3.89
C GLN A 51 9.25 11.42 4.74
N ALA A 52 8.12 10.87 5.20
CA ALA A 52 8.11 9.78 6.17
C ALA A 52 8.90 8.55 5.67
N ARG A 53 8.70 8.11 4.42
CA ARG A 53 9.46 7.01 3.83
C ARG A 53 10.95 7.35 3.64
N THR A 54 11.26 8.55 3.17
CA THR A 54 12.64 9.01 3.00
C THR A 54 13.38 9.05 4.34
N LEU A 55 12.76 9.64 5.36
CA LEU A 55 13.32 9.70 6.71
C LEU A 55 13.49 8.31 7.33
N ARG A 56 12.53 7.40 7.10
CA ARG A 56 12.64 6.00 7.52
C ARG A 56 13.81 5.31 6.80
N ALA A 57 13.92 5.45 5.49
CA ALA A 57 15.03 4.88 4.73
C ALA A 57 16.39 5.43 5.18
N GLU A 58 16.48 6.72 5.51
CA GLU A 58 17.70 7.33 6.07
C GLU A 58 18.03 6.80 7.46
N ARG A 59 17.03 6.62 8.31
CA ARG A 59 17.21 6.04 9.64
C ARG A 59 17.70 4.60 9.52
N LEU A 60 17.04 3.75 8.72
CA LEU A 60 17.43 2.37 8.48
C LEU A 60 18.86 2.27 7.95
N LEU A 61 19.24 3.16 7.02
CA LEU A 61 20.59 3.18 6.48
C LEU A 61 21.64 3.55 7.54
N ARG A 62 21.32 4.45 8.49
CA ARG A 62 22.24 4.78 9.58
C ARG A 62 22.36 3.64 10.60
N GLU A 63 21.24 3.04 10.96
CA GLU A 63 21.17 1.98 11.97
C GLU A 63 21.73 0.65 11.46
N HIS A 64 21.53 0.35 10.16
CA HIS A 64 21.89 -0.90 9.50
C HIS A 64 22.88 -0.71 8.34
N HIS A 65 23.87 0.17 8.52
CA HIS A 65 24.85 0.49 7.48
C HIS A 65 25.74 -0.71 7.09
N ALA A 66 25.81 -1.75 7.91
CA ALA A 66 26.53 -2.99 7.59
C ALA A 66 25.75 -3.86 6.57
N GLU A 67 24.41 -3.81 6.59
CA GLU A 67 23.50 -4.63 5.78
C GLU A 67 22.90 -3.87 4.61
N LEU A 68 22.76 -2.55 4.72
CA LEU A 68 22.09 -1.69 3.75
C LEU A 68 23.03 -0.71 3.06
N ASP A 69 22.64 -0.32 1.85
CA ASP A 69 23.33 0.70 1.03
C ASP A 69 22.29 1.44 0.16
N ARG A 70 22.76 2.45 -0.61
CA ARG A 70 21.92 3.14 -1.60
C ARG A 70 22.34 2.78 -3.03
N SER A 71 21.35 2.59 -3.88
CA SER A 71 21.56 2.59 -5.33
C SER A 71 21.91 4.00 -5.82
N PRO A 72 22.45 4.20 -7.04
CA PRO A 72 22.71 5.53 -7.60
C PRO A 72 21.49 6.46 -7.64
N PRO A 73 20.25 5.97 -7.94
CA PRO A 73 19.04 6.80 -7.82
C PRO A 73 18.66 7.16 -6.37
N GLY A 74 19.28 6.52 -5.37
CA GLY A 74 19.03 6.79 -3.96
C GLY A 74 18.12 5.77 -3.26
N ASP A 75 17.68 4.71 -3.95
CA ASP A 75 16.84 3.68 -3.38
C ASP A 75 17.59 2.79 -2.40
N LEU A 76 16.88 2.27 -1.40
CA LEU A 76 17.43 1.36 -0.41
C LEU A 76 17.68 -0.03 -1.03
N ILE A 77 18.88 -0.55 -0.84
CA ILE A 77 19.31 -1.87 -1.35
C ILE A 77 20.04 -2.66 -0.28
N VAL A 78 19.98 -3.98 -0.38
CA VAL A 78 20.85 -4.85 0.43
C VAL A 78 22.30 -4.66 -0.01
N ARG A 79 23.17 -4.36 0.95
CA ARG A 79 24.57 -4.07 0.72
C ARG A 79 25.29 -5.22 0.02
N ALA A 80 26.05 -4.86 -1.00
CA ALA A 80 26.89 -5.78 -1.78
C ALA A 80 26.09 -6.97 -2.38
N GLN A 81 24.78 -6.83 -2.61
CA GLN A 81 23.97 -7.85 -3.26
C GLN A 81 23.41 -7.38 -4.60
N VAL A 82 23.37 -8.31 -5.55
CA VAL A 82 22.75 -8.17 -6.87
C VAL A 82 21.90 -9.39 -7.11
N VAL A 83 20.71 -9.22 -7.69
CA VAL A 83 19.85 -10.33 -8.11
C VAL A 83 20.05 -10.61 -9.59
N GLY A 84 20.25 -11.88 -9.94
CA GLY A 84 20.22 -12.40 -11.29
C GLY A 84 18.93 -13.17 -11.55
N ILE A 85 18.42 -13.08 -12.77
CA ILE A 85 17.11 -13.62 -13.16
C ILE A 85 17.34 -14.56 -14.33
N ASP A 86 16.92 -15.81 -14.20
CA ASP A 86 17.00 -16.87 -15.22
C ASP A 86 18.43 -17.05 -15.79
N ASN A 87 19.46 -16.84 -14.95
CA ASN A 87 20.84 -16.95 -15.39
C ASN A 87 21.23 -18.40 -15.72
N THR A 88 22.04 -18.59 -16.78
CA THR A 88 22.59 -19.88 -17.15
C THR A 88 23.72 -20.30 -16.21
N GLU A 89 24.05 -21.59 -16.16
CA GLU A 89 25.15 -22.12 -15.35
C GLU A 89 26.49 -21.53 -15.81
N GLU A 90 26.67 -21.28 -17.12
CA GLU A 90 27.88 -20.67 -17.69
C GLU A 90 28.01 -19.20 -17.25
N ALA A 91 26.89 -18.45 -17.19
CA ALA A 91 26.87 -17.08 -16.70
C ALA A 91 27.27 -17.03 -15.22
N LEU A 92 26.72 -17.94 -14.41
CA LEU A 92 27.07 -18.06 -12.99
C LEU A 92 28.53 -18.49 -12.81
N ALA A 93 29.04 -19.40 -13.61
CA ALA A 93 30.46 -19.81 -13.57
C ALA A 93 31.39 -18.63 -13.94
N ARG A 94 31.02 -17.79 -14.93
CA ARG A 94 31.78 -16.55 -15.21
C ARG A 94 31.76 -15.56 -14.05
N ALA A 95 30.61 -15.40 -13.40
CA ALA A 95 30.46 -14.54 -12.23
C ALA A 95 31.35 -15.04 -11.07
N GLN A 96 31.36 -16.35 -10.80
CA GLN A 96 32.19 -16.97 -9.75
C GLN A 96 33.68 -16.81 -10.03
N LYS A 97 34.13 -17.02 -11.29
CA LYS A 97 35.55 -16.73 -11.70
C LYS A 97 35.93 -15.26 -11.47
N ALA A 98 34.93 -14.36 -11.57
CA ALA A 98 35.09 -12.94 -11.26
C ALA A 98 34.88 -12.59 -9.76
N GLN A 99 34.94 -13.62 -8.89
CA GLN A 99 34.87 -13.52 -7.42
C GLN A 99 33.48 -13.09 -6.88
N PHE A 100 32.40 -13.24 -7.67
CA PHE A 100 31.05 -13.15 -7.10
C PHE A 100 30.72 -14.45 -6.38
N ALA A 101 30.10 -14.35 -5.21
CA ALA A 101 29.64 -15.52 -4.46
C ALA A 101 28.11 -15.67 -4.62
N VAL A 102 27.66 -16.89 -4.94
CA VAL A 102 26.24 -17.22 -4.87
C VAL A 102 25.82 -17.28 -3.40
N VAL A 103 24.96 -16.39 -2.97
CA VAL A 103 24.41 -16.36 -1.61
C VAL A 103 23.29 -17.38 -1.47
N ARG A 104 22.34 -17.36 -2.44
CA ARG A 104 21.22 -18.30 -2.52
C ARG A 104 20.67 -18.34 -3.94
N THR A 105 20.04 -19.47 -4.27
CA THR A 105 19.25 -19.64 -5.48
C THR A 105 17.86 -20.12 -5.09
N ARG A 106 16.84 -19.58 -5.75
CA ARG A 106 15.44 -20.00 -5.59
C ARG A 106 14.83 -20.21 -6.96
N GLU A 107 14.07 -21.26 -7.10
CA GLU A 107 13.31 -21.53 -8.30
C GLU A 107 11.82 -21.37 -7.98
N LEU A 108 11.18 -20.44 -8.63
CA LEU A 108 9.73 -20.20 -8.55
C LEU A 108 9.09 -20.97 -9.70
N VAL A 109 8.97 -22.31 -9.51
CA VAL A 109 8.58 -23.26 -10.55
C VAL A 109 7.27 -22.85 -11.22
N ASP A 110 6.25 -22.51 -10.41
CA ASP A 110 4.92 -22.13 -10.91
C ASP A 110 4.92 -20.83 -11.70
N LEU A 111 5.96 -20.01 -11.55
CA LEU A 111 6.13 -18.75 -12.28
C LEU A 111 7.14 -18.85 -13.43
N GLY A 112 7.90 -19.96 -13.49
CA GLY A 112 8.98 -20.14 -14.46
C GLY A 112 10.07 -19.07 -14.30
N VAL A 113 10.47 -18.77 -13.04
CA VAL A 113 11.49 -17.77 -12.71
C VAL A 113 12.53 -18.38 -11.78
N LYS A 114 13.81 -18.32 -12.17
CA LYS A 114 14.95 -18.68 -11.32
C LYS A 114 15.64 -17.42 -10.82
N ILE A 115 15.79 -17.30 -9.50
CA ILE A 115 16.40 -16.15 -8.83
C ILE A 115 17.75 -16.57 -8.28
N THR A 116 18.81 -15.83 -8.59
CA THR A 116 20.12 -16.04 -7.97
C THR A 116 20.57 -14.74 -7.30
N VAL A 117 20.75 -14.77 -5.98
CA VAL A 117 21.33 -13.65 -5.24
C VAL A 117 22.85 -13.82 -5.22
N LEU A 118 23.55 -12.83 -5.75
CA LEU A 118 24.98 -12.78 -5.86
C LEU A 118 25.54 -11.71 -4.91
N ARG A 119 26.56 -12.07 -4.13
CA ARG A 119 27.37 -11.13 -3.38
C ARG A 119 28.52 -10.66 -4.25
N THR A 120 28.77 -9.35 -4.26
CA THR A 120 29.91 -8.76 -4.95
C THR A 120 31.24 -9.17 -4.31
N PRO A 121 32.35 -9.15 -5.05
CA PRO A 121 33.69 -9.31 -4.49
C PRO A 121 33.96 -8.34 -3.34
N GLU A 122 34.84 -8.73 -2.43
CA GLU A 122 35.25 -7.91 -1.29
C GLU A 122 35.69 -6.50 -1.74
N GLY A 123 35.26 -5.47 -1.00
CA GLY A 123 35.52 -4.07 -1.31
C GLY A 123 34.72 -3.49 -2.49
N MET A 124 33.90 -4.29 -3.18
CA MET A 124 33.07 -3.84 -4.31
C MET A 124 31.63 -3.59 -3.87
N ASN A 125 31.11 -2.37 -4.08
CA ASN A 125 29.70 -2.07 -3.84
C ASN A 125 28.77 -2.69 -4.91
N ALA A 126 27.48 -2.75 -4.63
CA ALA A 126 26.47 -3.34 -5.51
C ALA A 126 26.43 -2.67 -6.90
N SER A 127 26.64 -1.35 -6.98
CA SER A 127 26.61 -0.60 -8.25
C SER A 127 27.72 -0.99 -9.19
N HIS A 128 28.95 -1.13 -8.68
CA HIS A 128 30.08 -1.63 -9.46
C HIS A 128 29.92 -3.11 -9.80
N GLY A 129 29.39 -3.90 -8.87
CA GLY A 129 29.06 -5.31 -9.10
C GLY A 129 28.08 -5.51 -10.23
N LEU A 130 26.98 -4.77 -10.22
CA LEU A 130 25.96 -4.81 -11.26
C LEU A 130 26.51 -4.44 -12.64
N LYS A 131 27.31 -3.38 -12.73
CA LYS A 131 27.98 -2.99 -13.97
C LYS A 131 28.95 -4.08 -14.47
N ARG A 132 29.67 -4.73 -13.55
CA ARG A 132 30.61 -5.81 -13.90
C ARG A 132 29.90 -7.06 -14.38
N LEU A 133 28.79 -7.47 -13.72
CA LEU A 133 27.98 -8.61 -14.16
C LEU A 133 27.42 -8.41 -15.56
N ARG A 134 26.85 -7.24 -15.85
CA ARG A 134 26.34 -6.90 -17.19
C ARG A 134 27.42 -6.91 -18.29
N LYS A 135 28.70 -6.71 -17.94
CA LYS A 135 29.82 -6.87 -18.89
C LYS A 135 30.23 -8.33 -19.08
N LEU A 136 30.16 -9.14 -18.02
CA LEU A 136 30.52 -10.56 -18.04
C LEU A 136 29.44 -11.40 -18.73
N ASP A 137 28.20 -10.93 -18.67
CA ASP A 137 27.02 -11.60 -19.21
C ASP A 137 26.05 -10.54 -19.78
N PRO A 138 26.32 -10.04 -21.02
CA PRO A 138 25.51 -8.98 -21.65
C PRO A 138 24.06 -9.35 -21.90
N GLU A 139 23.78 -10.64 -22.12
CA GLU A 139 22.43 -11.17 -22.36
C GLU A 139 21.69 -11.44 -21.04
N GLY A 140 22.41 -11.50 -19.93
CA GLY A 140 21.84 -11.79 -18.60
C GLY A 140 21.03 -10.64 -18.04
N THR A 141 20.03 -10.97 -17.26
CA THR A 141 19.22 -9.98 -16.55
C THR A 141 19.66 -9.88 -15.10
N TYR A 142 20.07 -8.69 -14.69
CA TYR A 142 20.54 -8.39 -13.34
C TYR A 142 19.96 -7.08 -12.84
N ASP A 143 19.68 -7.03 -11.53
CA ASP A 143 19.24 -5.81 -10.86
C ASP A 143 19.74 -5.76 -9.41
N TYR A 144 19.51 -4.64 -8.73
CA TYR A 144 19.79 -4.51 -7.29
C TYR A 144 18.84 -5.38 -6.47
N ASN A 145 19.29 -5.83 -5.31
CA ASN A 145 18.41 -6.39 -4.30
C ASN A 145 17.77 -5.24 -3.52
N HIS A 146 16.73 -4.61 -4.13
CA HIS A 146 16.03 -3.48 -3.54
C HIS A 146 15.23 -3.89 -2.30
N VAL A 147 15.09 -2.98 -1.34
CA VAL A 147 14.26 -3.15 -0.15
C VAL A 147 12.94 -2.42 -0.34
N TYR A 148 11.85 -3.16 -0.17
CA TYR A 148 10.48 -2.65 -0.16
C TYR A 148 10.06 -2.39 1.28
N LEU A 149 9.41 -1.27 1.52
CA LEU A 149 8.96 -0.85 2.84
C LEU A 149 7.43 -0.83 2.88
N ASP A 150 6.85 -1.03 4.06
CA ASP A 150 5.42 -0.82 4.25
C ASP A 150 5.04 0.63 3.87
N SER A 151 3.87 0.80 3.30
CA SER A 151 3.37 2.09 2.82
C SER A 151 2.39 2.76 3.78
N GLY A 152 2.18 2.20 4.98
CA GLY A 152 1.31 2.75 6.02
C GLY A 152 2.08 3.60 7.03
N ALA A 153 1.42 4.61 7.60
CA ALA A 153 1.84 5.25 8.82
C ALA A 153 0.91 4.78 9.95
N GLU A 154 1.46 4.16 10.98
CA GLU A 154 0.75 4.07 12.24
C GLU A 154 0.57 5.48 12.77
N VAL A 155 -0.64 5.84 13.18
CA VAL A 155 -0.86 7.10 13.89
C VAL A 155 -0.31 6.93 15.31
N ALA A 156 0.98 7.21 15.46
CA ALA A 156 1.79 6.90 16.62
C ALA A 156 1.36 7.59 17.94
N ASN A 157 0.29 8.39 17.95
CA ASN A 157 -0.12 9.19 19.11
C ASN A 157 -1.58 9.02 19.54
N ALA A 158 -2.33 8.09 18.96
CA ALA A 158 -3.68 7.82 19.43
C ALA A 158 -3.66 6.68 20.46
N ALA A 159 -4.27 6.92 21.61
CA ALA A 159 -4.39 5.88 22.62
C ALA A 159 -5.11 4.65 22.05
N PRO A 160 -4.57 3.44 22.28
CA PRO A 160 -5.26 2.21 21.93
C PRO A 160 -6.67 2.21 22.54
N ARG A 161 -7.67 1.81 21.74
CA ARG A 161 -9.03 1.65 22.25
C ARG A 161 -9.36 0.17 22.28
N ALA A 162 -9.89 -0.31 23.38
CA ALA A 162 -10.59 -1.58 23.37
C ALA A 162 -11.86 -1.43 22.51
N ASN A 163 -11.98 -2.22 21.47
CA ASN A 163 -13.20 -2.24 20.68
C ASN A 163 -14.14 -3.31 21.25
N GLU A 164 -15.46 -3.11 21.12
CA GLU A 164 -16.40 -4.19 21.38
C GLU A 164 -16.12 -5.28 20.34
N SER A 165 -15.74 -6.46 20.81
CA SER A 165 -15.41 -7.62 19.97
C SER A 165 -16.63 -7.98 19.12
N THR A 166 -16.62 -7.58 17.87
CA THR A 166 -17.49 -8.19 16.86
C THR A 166 -16.88 -9.51 16.48
N THR A 167 -17.49 -10.61 16.87
CA THR A 167 -17.06 -11.94 16.42
C THR A 167 -17.14 -11.99 14.92
N ILE A 168 -16.01 -12.05 14.24
CA ILE A 168 -15.93 -12.20 12.80
C ILE A 168 -16.24 -13.68 12.49
N HIS A 169 -17.29 -13.93 11.72
CA HIS A 169 -17.54 -15.27 11.18
C HIS A 169 -16.83 -15.35 9.85
N GLY A 170 -15.87 -16.26 9.71
CA GLY A 170 -15.12 -16.47 8.48
C GLY A 170 -16.03 -16.86 7.31
N GLY A 171 -15.79 -16.27 6.14
CA GLY A 171 -16.40 -16.68 4.88
C GLY A 171 -15.67 -17.87 4.23
N THR A 172 -15.80 -17.99 2.92
CA THR A 172 -15.15 -19.04 2.13
C THR A 172 -14.01 -18.54 1.26
N SER A 173 -13.89 -17.23 1.06
CA SER A 173 -12.88 -16.65 0.19
C SER A 173 -11.48 -16.80 0.76
N ARG A 174 -10.51 -16.92 -0.15
CA ARG A 174 -9.08 -17.06 0.12
C ARG A 174 -8.34 -15.82 -0.36
N VAL A 175 -7.40 -15.30 0.44
CA VAL A 175 -6.64 -14.10 0.06
C VAL A 175 -5.18 -14.23 0.50
N GLY A 176 -4.27 -13.75 -0.34
CA GLY A 176 -2.86 -13.63 -0.03
C GLY A 176 -2.53 -12.29 0.63
N LEU A 177 -1.61 -12.30 1.55
CA LEU A 177 -1.03 -11.11 2.18
C LEU A 177 0.49 -11.20 2.11
N ILE A 178 1.13 -10.25 1.42
CA ILE A 178 2.59 -10.06 1.45
C ILE A 178 2.88 -8.81 2.26
N ASP A 179 3.38 -9.00 3.49
CA ASP A 179 3.60 -7.95 4.47
C ASP A 179 4.58 -8.42 5.56
N GLY A 180 4.55 -7.85 6.75
CA GLY A 180 5.10 -8.46 7.96
C GLY A 180 4.18 -9.56 8.49
N GLY A 181 4.65 -10.31 9.49
CA GLY A 181 3.89 -11.41 10.07
C GLY A 181 2.60 -10.99 10.75
N VAL A 182 1.68 -11.92 10.88
CA VAL A 182 0.35 -11.73 11.47
C VAL A 182 0.29 -12.38 12.84
N ASP A 183 -0.21 -11.66 13.86
CA ASP A 183 -0.56 -12.24 15.16
C ASP A 183 -1.89 -13.01 15.07
N ASP A 184 -1.82 -14.28 14.72
CA ASP A 184 -2.97 -15.17 14.57
C ASP A 184 -3.71 -15.46 15.89
N LYS A 185 -3.14 -15.05 17.03
CA LYS A 185 -3.75 -15.19 18.37
C LYS A 185 -4.69 -14.03 18.72
N HIS A 186 -4.68 -12.97 17.90
CA HIS A 186 -5.61 -11.86 18.11
C HIS A 186 -7.05 -12.35 17.87
N GLU A 187 -7.99 -11.95 18.75
CA GLU A 187 -9.38 -12.44 18.77
C GLU A 187 -10.13 -12.19 17.46
N VAL A 188 -9.73 -11.19 16.66
CA VAL A 188 -10.37 -10.90 15.36
C VAL A 188 -10.23 -12.03 14.36
N PHE A 189 -9.26 -12.94 14.57
CA PHE A 189 -9.02 -14.08 13.70
C PHE A 189 -9.70 -15.36 14.19
N ALA A 190 -10.56 -15.28 15.20
CA ALA A 190 -11.31 -16.43 15.66
C ALA A 190 -12.15 -17.02 14.52
N GLY A 191 -11.90 -18.27 14.13
CA GLY A 191 -12.57 -18.93 13.00
C GLY A 191 -11.98 -18.62 11.61
N ILE A 192 -10.91 -17.85 11.53
CA ILE A 192 -10.16 -17.61 10.31
C ILE A 192 -8.93 -18.55 10.29
N ARG A 193 -8.66 -19.17 9.15
CA ARG A 193 -7.44 -19.96 8.97
C ARG A 193 -6.33 -19.09 8.39
N ILE A 194 -5.21 -18.99 9.10
CA ILE A 194 -4.03 -18.25 8.64
C ILE A 194 -2.92 -19.23 8.34
N HIS A 195 -2.48 -19.27 7.08
CA HIS A 195 -1.33 -20.02 6.62
C HIS A 195 -0.12 -19.08 6.63
N HIS A 196 0.90 -19.41 7.40
CA HIS A 196 2.12 -18.62 7.51
C HIS A 196 3.21 -19.12 6.58
N ASN A 197 3.96 -18.19 5.97
CA ASN A 197 5.15 -18.47 5.18
C ASN A 197 6.21 -17.40 5.42
N GLY A 198 7.48 -17.77 5.34
CA GLY A 198 8.63 -16.91 5.63
C GLY A 198 9.33 -17.31 6.91
N CYS A 199 10.38 -16.59 7.28
CA CYS A 199 11.06 -16.64 8.58
C CYS A 199 11.49 -18.06 9.03
N ASP A 200 11.88 -18.91 8.08
CA ASP A 200 12.25 -20.30 8.33
C ASP A 200 11.18 -21.10 9.12
N GLY A 201 9.89 -20.75 8.88
CA GLY A 201 8.73 -21.38 9.51
C GLY A 201 8.35 -20.80 10.86
N ASN A 202 9.02 -19.74 11.33
CA ASN A 202 8.63 -19.04 12.54
C ASN A 202 7.55 -18.00 12.22
N VAL A 203 6.66 -17.77 13.18
CA VAL A 203 5.69 -16.67 13.12
C VAL A 203 6.27 -15.48 13.89
N VAL A 204 6.54 -14.38 13.20
CA VAL A 204 7.07 -13.15 13.79
C VAL A 204 6.07 -12.03 13.56
N PRO A 205 5.07 -11.85 14.46
CA PRO A 205 4.01 -10.87 14.28
C PRO A 205 4.54 -9.45 14.12
N SER A 206 3.91 -8.70 13.22
CA SER A 206 4.11 -7.27 13.09
C SER A 206 2.79 -6.52 13.30
N PRO A 207 2.80 -5.31 13.87
CA PRO A 207 1.59 -4.51 14.00
C PRO A 207 0.95 -4.21 12.64
N HIS A 208 1.78 -3.88 11.62
CA HIS A 208 1.28 -3.56 10.28
C HIS A 208 0.65 -4.78 9.60
N GLY A 209 1.34 -5.92 9.54
CA GLY A 209 0.79 -7.14 8.95
C GLY A 209 -0.49 -7.62 9.64
N THR A 210 -0.55 -7.52 10.98
CA THR A 210 -1.75 -7.84 11.78
C THR A 210 -2.91 -6.90 11.46
N ALA A 211 -2.65 -5.60 11.32
CA ALA A 211 -3.66 -4.60 10.98
C ALA A 211 -4.23 -4.82 9.57
N ILE A 212 -3.37 -5.12 8.58
CA ILE A 212 -3.80 -5.43 7.21
C ILE A 212 -4.62 -6.71 7.18
N ALA A 213 -4.18 -7.77 7.87
CA ALA A 213 -4.92 -9.03 7.97
C ALA A 213 -6.31 -8.83 8.60
N HIS A 214 -6.43 -8.00 9.65
CA HIS A 214 -7.72 -7.64 10.24
C HIS A 214 -8.65 -7.00 9.20
N LEU A 215 -8.15 -6.04 8.41
CA LEU A 215 -8.97 -5.37 7.40
C LEU A 215 -9.41 -6.32 6.28
N LEU A 216 -8.60 -7.33 5.92
CA LEU A 216 -8.98 -8.37 4.98
C LEU A 216 -10.18 -9.20 5.46
N VAL A 217 -10.34 -9.41 6.77
CA VAL A 217 -11.45 -10.20 7.32
C VAL A 217 -12.63 -9.36 7.82
N SER A 218 -12.52 -8.05 7.83
CA SER A 218 -13.46 -7.12 8.47
C SER A 218 -14.93 -7.20 7.96
N ARG A 219 -15.17 -7.81 6.80
CA ARG A 219 -16.50 -7.94 6.18
C ARG A 219 -17.00 -9.39 6.08
N HIS A 220 -16.45 -10.31 6.85
CA HIS A 220 -16.91 -11.70 6.98
C HIS A 220 -16.91 -12.54 5.67
N SER A 221 -16.22 -12.10 4.62
CA SER A 221 -16.14 -12.84 3.36
C SER A 221 -14.92 -13.76 3.28
N VAL A 222 -13.83 -13.41 3.95
CA VAL A 222 -12.56 -14.15 3.93
C VAL A 222 -12.55 -15.18 5.06
N GLY A 223 -12.25 -16.43 4.71
CA GLY A 223 -12.09 -17.56 5.64
C GLY A 223 -10.65 -18.04 5.77
N GLU A 224 -9.83 -17.77 4.76
CA GLU A 224 -8.42 -18.17 4.76
C GLU A 224 -7.51 -17.02 4.30
N ILE A 225 -6.45 -16.77 5.08
CA ILE A 225 -5.39 -15.83 4.74
C ILE A 225 -4.09 -16.61 4.51
N PHE A 226 -3.43 -16.36 3.40
CA PHE A 226 -2.08 -16.83 3.12
C PHE A 226 -1.11 -15.68 3.42
N ALA A 227 -0.53 -15.67 4.62
CA ALA A 227 0.32 -14.59 5.13
C ALA A 227 1.80 -14.92 4.89
N ALA A 228 2.43 -14.19 3.99
CA ALA A 228 3.86 -14.25 3.75
C ALA A 228 4.57 -13.12 4.48
N ASP A 229 5.30 -13.44 5.55
CA ASP A 229 6.15 -12.51 6.26
C ASP A 229 7.47 -12.34 5.49
N VAL A 230 7.67 -11.16 4.93
CA VAL A 230 8.90 -10.83 4.20
C VAL A 230 9.89 -10.02 5.02
N TYR A 231 9.54 -9.67 6.26
CA TYR A 231 10.37 -8.90 7.18
C TYR A 231 11.04 -9.72 8.26
N CYS A 232 10.39 -10.77 8.76
CA CYS A 232 10.91 -11.64 9.80
C CYS A 232 11.38 -10.90 11.08
N GLY A 233 10.69 -9.82 11.43
CA GLY A 233 11.07 -8.96 12.54
C GLY A 233 12.25 -8.03 12.28
N GLU A 234 12.83 -8.08 11.09
CA GLU A 234 13.91 -7.18 10.70
C GLU A 234 13.37 -5.81 10.33
N ALA A 235 13.98 -4.77 10.87
CA ALA A 235 13.52 -3.39 10.65
C ALA A 235 13.62 -2.93 9.18
N PHE A 236 14.42 -3.62 8.38
CA PHE A 236 14.67 -3.34 6.96
C PHE A 236 14.13 -4.40 6.01
N GLY A 237 13.35 -5.37 6.45
CA GLY A 237 12.86 -6.50 5.65
C GLY A 237 12.31 -6.13 4.27
N GLY A 238 11.80 -7.10 3.54
CA GLY A 238 11.19 -6.88 2.22
C GLY A 238 12.21 -6.73 1.09
N ALA A 239 13.38 -7.39 1.17
CA ALA A 239 14.28 -7.49 0.01
C ALA A 239 13.54 -8.12 -1.19
N VAL A 240 13.80 -7.63 -2.41
CA VAL A 240 13.02 -8.02 -3.60
C VAL A 240 13.02 -9.52 -3.87
N ASP A 241 14.09 -10.22 -3.51
CA ASP A 241 14.14 -11.68 -3.65
C ASP A 241 13.24 -12.40 -2.63
N ALA A 242 13.06 -11.84 -1.42
CA ALA A 242 12.12 -12.36 -0.43
C ALA A 242 10.67 -12.10 -0.84
N VAL A 243 10.35 -10.89 -1.29
CA VAL A 243 9.01 -10.54 -1.80
C VAL A 243 8.66 -11.39 -3.03
N SER A 244 9.63 -11.61 -3.94
CA SER A 244 9.44 -12.48 -5.10
C SER A 244 9.21 -13.94 -4.71
N ALA A 245 9.89 -14.43 -3.66
CA ALA A 245 9.66 -15.77 -3.13
C ALA A 245 8.25 -15.91 -2.52
N ALA A 246 7.76 -14.87 -1.83
CA ALA A 246 6.40 -14.83 -1.33
C ALA A 246 5.36 -14.94 -2.46
N PHE A 247 5.54 -14.21 -3.55
CA PHE A 247 4.71 -14.36 -4.75
C PHE A 247 4.77 -15.79 -5.34
N GLY A 248 5.95 -16.41 -5.37
CA GLY A 248 6.10 -17.80 -5.81
C GLY A 248 5.33 -18.78 -4.92
N TRP A 249 5.29 -18.53 -3.61
CA TRP A 249 4.47 -19.33 -2.70
C TRP A 249 2.97 -19.13 -2.96
N MET A 250 2.51 -17.88 -3.16
CA MET A 250 1.11 -17.61 -3.51
C MET A 250 0.68 -18.34 -4.79
N ALA A 251 1.56 -18.37 -5.81
CA ALA A 251 1.29 -19.11 -7.04
C ALA A 251 1.14 -20.62 -6.79
N ARG A 252 2.02 -21.21 -5.99
CA ARG A 252 1.98 -22.64 -5.64
C ARG A 252 0.73 -23.03 -4.85
N GLU A 253 0.28 -22.14 -3.95
CA GLU A 253 -0.95 -22.33 -3.17
C GLU A 253 -2.22 -21.95 -3.97
N HIS A 254 -2.10 -21.57 -5.25
CA HIS A 254 -3.19 -21.13 -6.10
C HIS A 254 -4.04 -20.02 -5.47
N VAL A 255 -3.40 -19.05 -4.81
CA VAL A 255 -4.07 -17.89 -4.23
C VAL A 255 -4.39 -16.89 -5.33
N ALA A 256 -5.65 -16.69 -5.63
CA ALA A 256 -6.09 -15.90 -6.76
C ALA A 256 -5.87 -14.38 -6.59
N VAL A 257 -6.14 -13.86 -5.40
CA VAL A 257 -6.02 -12.43 -5.08
C VAL A 257 -4.96 -12.22 -4.02
N ILE A 258 -4.00 -11.34 -4.29
CA ILE A 258 -2.84 -11.10 -3.43
C ILE A 258 -2.78 -9.61 -3.06
N ASN A 259 -2.94 -9.32 -1.77
CA ASN A 259 -2.73 -7.99 -1.21
C ASN A 259 -1.25 -7.72 -0.98
N VAL A 260 -0.78 -6.56 -1.45
CA VAL A 260 0.59 -6.08 -1.23
C VAL A 260 0.57 -4.66 -0.70
N SER A 261 0.81 -4.52 0.61
CA SER A 261 0.83 -3.20 1.25
C SER A 261 2.26 -2.64 1.41
N LEU A 262 3.15 -3.01 0.49
CA LEU A 262 4.55 -2.61 0.41
C LEU A 262 4.80 -1.77 -0.83
N VAL A 263 5.77 -0.85 -0.73
CA VAL A 263 6.21 -0.02 -1.84
C VAL A 263 7.73 0.02 -1.96
N GLY A 264 8.20 0.11 -3.19
CA GLY A 264 9.62 0.23 -3.51
C GLY A 264 9.83 0.76 -4.93
N PRO A 265 11.09 0.82 -5.38
CA PRO A 265 11.41 1.24 -6.73
C PRO A 265 11.08 0.16 -7.76
N ARG A 266 11.09 0.54 -9.05
CA ARG A 266 11.01 -0.43 -10.14
C ARG A 266 12.18 -1.42 -10.06
N ASN A 267 11.87 -2.70 -10.24
CA ASN A 267 12.86 -3.77 -10.21
C ASN A 267 12.54 -4.82 -11.28
N LYS A 268 13.54 -5.27 -12.02
CA LYS A 268 13.36 -6.23 -13.12
C LYS A 268 12.89 -7.61 -12.67
N LEU A 269 13.35 -8.06 -11.49
CA LEU A 269 12.89 -9.32 -10.91
C LEU A 269 11.40 -9.23 -10.55
N MET A 270 11.01 -8.18 -9.84
CA MET A 270 9.61 -7.97 -9.45
C MET A 270 8.71 -7.86 -10.69
N GLU A 271 9.13 -7.10 -11.71
CA GLU A 271 8.40 -6.97 -12.98
C GLU A 271 8.19 -8.33 -13.66
N ARG A 272 9.22 -9.17 -13.70
CA ARG A 272 9.16 -10.52 -14.28
C ARG A 272 8.18 -11.43 -13.53
N VAL A 273 8.21 -11.37 -12.19
CA VAL A 273 7.32 -12.15 -11.30
C VAL A 273 5.87 -11.69 -11.45
N VAL A 274 5.63 -10.38 -11.34
CA VAL A 274 4.29 -9.78 -11.50
C VAL A 274 3.69 -10.13 -12.85
N LYS A 275 4.44 -9.95 -13.95
CA LYS A 275 3.97 -10.30 -15.30
C LYS A 275 3.59 -11.77 -15.41
N SER A 276 4.36 -12.66 -14.76
CA SER A 276 4.05 -14.10 -14.76
C SER A 276 2.76 -14.41 -14.00
N LEU A 277 2.52 -13.78 -12.86
CA LEU A 277 1.29 -13.95 -12.06
C LEU A 277 0.07 -13.43 -12.81
N VAL A 278 0.14 -12.18 -13.30
CA VAL A 278 -0.96 -11.54 -14.04
C VAL A 278 -1.35 -12.37 -15.26
N SER A 279 -0.37 -12.88 -16.04
CA SER A 279 -0.66 -13.74 -17.20
C SER A 279 -1.33 -15.06 -16.87
N ARG A 280 -1.28 -15.49 -15.61
CA ARG A 280 -1.94 -16.70 -15.10
C ARG A 280 -3.29 -16.40 -14.42
N GLY A 281 -3.72 -15.14 -14.41
CA GLY A 281 -5.00 -14.74 -13.83
C GLY A 281 -4.98 -14.48 -12.33
N HIS A 282 -3.81 -14.31 -11.72
CA HIS A 282 -3.74 -13.74 -10.37
C HIS A 282 -4.03 -12.24 -10.42
N LEU A 283 -4.81 -11.75 -9.48
CA LEU A 283 -5.01 -10.33 -9.24
C LEU A 283 -4.10 -9.86 -8.10
N ILE A 284 -3.20 -8.95 -8.40
CA ILE A 284 -2.34 -8.30 -7.42
C ILE A 284 -2.94 -6.95 -7.10
N VAL A 285 -3.31 -6.74 -5.84
CA VAL A 285 -3.89 -5.48 -5.34
C VAL A 285 -2.84 -4.81 -4.47
N ALA A 286 -2.40 -3.62 -4.86
CA ALA A 286 -1.24 -2.99 -4.23
C ALA A 286 -1.48 -1.53 -3.88
N ALA A 287 -0.91 -1.09 -2.76
CA ALA A 287 -0.94 0.29 -2.33
C ALA A 287 -0.14 1.20 -3.28
N VAL A 288 -0.71 2.33 -3.69
CA VAL A 288 0.00 3.29 -4.57
C VAL A 288 1.11 4.05 -3.85
N GLY A 289 1.10 4.04 -2.51
CA GLY A 289 2.11 4.69 -1.66
C GLY A 289 1.67 6.02 -1.06
N ASN A 290 2.47 6.51 -0.11
CA ASN A 290 2.18 7.69 0.70
C ASN A 290 3.29 8.77 0.62
N ASP A 291 4.00 8.82 -0.49
CA ASP A 291 5.11 9.78 -0.71
C ASP A 291 4.63 11.12 -1.28
N GLY A 292 3.31 11.33 -1.35
CA GLY A 292 2.67 12.55 -1.83
C GLY A 292 2.30 12.52 -3.32
N PRO A 293 1.48 13.51 -3.73
CA PRO A 293 0.88 13.53 -5.06
C PRO A 293 1.88 13.74 -6.21
N ALA A 294 3.08 14.24 -5.92
CA ALA A 294 4.15 14.49 -6.90
C ALA A 294 5.24 13.42 -6.87
N ALA A 295 5.07 12.36 -6.07
CA ALA A 295 6.04 11.27 -6.00
C ALA A 295 6.13 10.53 -7.34
N PRO A 296 7.33 10.02 -7.70
CA PRO A 296 7.45 9.11 -8.83
C PRO A 296 6.64 7.83 -8.58
N PRO A 297 6.28 7.08 -9.65
CA PRO A 297 5.57 5.83 -9.52
C PRO A 297 6.28 4.85 -8.58
N LEU A 298 5.52 4.29 -7.63
CA LEU A 298 5.98 3.25 -6.71
C LEU A 298 5.46 1.88 -7.13
N TYR A 299 6.21 0.85 -6.81
CA TYR A 299 5.95 -0.52 -7.22
C TYR A 299 5.72 -1.42 -5.99
N PRO A 300 4.84 -2.45 -6.13
CA PRO A 300 4.34 -3.05 -7.37
C PRO A 300 3.12 -2.36 -8.01
N ALA A 301 2.43 -1.41 -7.37
CA ALA A 301 1.21 -0.79 -7.87
C ALA A 301 1.33 -0.22 -9.31
N SER A 302 2.54 0.21 -9.71
CA SER A 302 2.78 0.80 -11.04
C SER A 302 3.19 -0.20 -12.12
N TYR A 303 3.18 -1.52 -11.85
CA TYR A 303 3.35 -2.50 -12.91
C TYR A 303 2.04 -2.75 -13.64
N GLU A 304 2.15 -3.03 -14.94
CA GLU A 304 1.01 -3.38 -15.78
C GLU A 304 0.25 -4.60 -15.22
N GLY A 305 -1.07 -4.50 -15.13
CA GLY A 305 -1.95 -5.55 -14.62
C GLY A 305 -2.04 -5.63 -13.09
N VAL A 306 -1.33 -4.79 -12.34
CA VAL A 306 -1.52 -4.63 -10.90
C VAL A 306 -2.64 -3.62 -10.65
N ILE A 307 -3.50 -3.91 -9.70
CA ILE A 307 -4.58 -3.03 -9.26
C ILE A 307 -4.04 -2.09 -8.20
N GLY A 308 -3.81 -0.84 -8.57
CA GLY A 308 -3.30 0.19 -7.66
C GLY A 308 -4.41 0.84 -6.86
N VAL A 309 -4.26 0.87 -5.53
CA VAL A 309 -5.28 1.39 -4.62
C VAL A 309 -4.79 2.64 -3.90
N THR A 310 -5.56 3.72 -4.04
CA THR A 310 -5.41 4.95 -3.26
C THR A 310 -6.32 4.94 -2.04
N ALA A 311 -6.12 5.89 -1.14
CA ALA A 311 -6.86 5.98 0.12
C ALA A 311 -7.68 7.26 0.23
N VAL A 312 -8.90 7.14 0.75
CA VAL A 312 -9.76 8.27 1.12
C VAL A 312 -10.01 8.30 2.63
N ASP A 313 -10.39 9.47 3.14
CA ASP A 313 -10.84 9.69 4.51
C ASP A 313 -12.36 9.45 4.64
N GLY A 314 -12.90 9.67 5.85
CA GLY A 314 -14.34 9.54 6.13
C GLY A 314 -15.24 10.57 5.43
N LYS A 315 -14.67 11.51 4.68
CA LYS A 315 -15.37 12.50 3.84
C LYS A 315 -15.19 12.20 2.35
N HIS A 316 -14.68 11.03 2.01
CA HIS A 316 -14.36 10.60 0.64
C HIS A 316 -13.29 11.46 -0.06
N LEU A 317 -12.46 12.18 0.70
CA LEU A 317 -11.36 12.96 0.16
C LEU A 317 -10.08 12.12 0.13
N VAL A 318 -9.39 12.11 -1.02
CA VAL A 318 -8.11 11.41 -1.13
C VAL A 318 -7.12 11.96 -0.11
N LEU A 319 -6.38 11.06 0.54
CA LEU A 319 -5.37 11.45 1.53
C LEU A 319 -4.30 12.33 0.88
N ILE A 320 -3.88 13.38 1.59
CA ILE A 320 -2.91 14.35 1.08
C ILE A 320 -1.54 13.73 0.79
N GLU A 321 -1.20 12.67 1.52
CA GLU A 321 0.04 11.89 1.34
C GLU A 321 -0.06 10.83 0.24
N ALA A 322 -1.26 10.47 -0.24
CA ALA A 322 -1.40 9.43 -1.25
C ALA A 322 -0.74 9.83 -2.57
N CYS A 323 0.03 8.89 -3.14
CA CYS A 323 0.58 9.05 -4.48
C CYS A 323 -0.53 9.10 -5.52
N ARG A 324 -0.33 9.87 -6.59
CA ARG A 324 -1.27 10.04 -7.70
C ARG A 324 -0.66 9.63 -9.02
N GLY A 325 -1.48 9.35 -10.00
CA GLY A 325 -1.03 9.03 -11.35
C GLY A 325 -1.79 7.86 -11.97
N LYS A 326 -1.35 7.43 -13.13
CA LYS A 326 -2.00 6.39 -13.93
C LYS A 326 -2.11 5.02 -13.23
N GLN A 327 -1.28 4.78 -12.22
CA GLN A 327 -1.31 3.56 -11.42
C GLN A 327 -2.47 3.50 -10.42
N VAL A 328 -3.25 4.56 -10.26
CA VAL A 328 -4.44 4.54 -9.41
C VAL A 328 -5.58 3.89 -10.18
N ASP A 329 -6.06 2.74 -9.71
CA ASP A 329 -7.20 2.03 -10.30
C ASP A 329 -8.48 2.21 -9.48
N PHE A 330 -8.38 2.16 -8.16
CA PHE A 330 -9.51 2.33 -7.25
C PHE A 330 -9.11 3.14 -6.02
N ALA A 331 -10.12 3.74 -5.40
CA ALA A 331 -10.02 4.34 -4.09
C ALA A 331 -10.79 3.47 -3.06
N ALA A 332 -10.30 3.43 -1.83
CA ALA A 332 -11.05 2.88 -0.70
C ALA A 332 -10.70 3.64 0.59
N LYS A 333 -11.51 3.44 1.63
CA LYS A 333 -11.27 4.05 2.94
C LYS A 333 -9.93 3.60 3.50
N GLY A 334 -9.04 4.55 3.80
CA GLY A 334 -7.71 4.30 4.35
C GLY A 334 -7.37 5.20 5.53
N ALA A 335 -8.37 5.91 6.10
CA ALA A 335 -8.24 6.70 7.32
C ALA A 335 -9.57 6.71 8.10
N ASP A 336 -9.55 7.31 9.30
CA ASP A 336 -10.71 7.38 10.20
C ASP A 336 -11.30 5.98 10.51
N MET A 337 -10.42 5.00 10.70
CA MET A 337 -10.76 3.64 11.07
C MET A 337 -9.70 3.06 12.01
N GLN A 338 -10.04 1.95 12.64
CA GLN A 338 -9.14 1.25 13.55
C GLN A 338 -8.84 -0.15 13.02
N ALA A 339 -7.64 -0.65 13.30
CA ALA A 339 -7.25 -2.01 12.98
C ALA A 339 -6.58 -2.67 14.19
N ALA A 340 -6.63 -3.99 14.24
CA ALA A 340 -5.95 -4.80 15.24
C ALA A 340 -4.43 -4.59 15.15
N ALA A 341 -3.75 -4.47 16.27
CA ALA A 341 -2.30 -4.31 16.30
C ALA A 341 -1.68 -4.87 17.59
N GLY A 342 -0.64 -5.63 17.44
CA GLY A 342 0.38 -5.93 18.43
C GLY A 342 0.01 -6.82 19.62
N ALA A 343 -1.21 -6.80 20.14
CA ALA A 343 -1.64 -7.62 21.25
C ALA A 343 -3.16 -7.84 21.23
N PRO A 344 -3.66 -8.91 21.88
CA PRO A 344 -5.09 -9.19 21.95
C PRO A 344 -5.88 -7.97 22.48
N ASN A 345 -7.05 -7.72 21.88
CA ASN A 345 -7.95 -6.59 22.22
C ASN A 345 -7.33 -5.18 22.03
N ILE A 346 -6.20 -5.05 21.34
CA ILE A 346 -5.59 -3.76 21.03
C ILE A 346 -5.91 -3.37 19.60
N TYR A 347 -6.58 -2.22 19.46
CA TYR A 347 -6.88 -1.60 18.17
C TYR A 347 -6.26 -0.21 18.13
N VAL A 348 -5.68 0.12 17.00
CA VAL A 348 -5.03 1.42 16.78
C VAL A 348 -5.66 2.14 15.59
N PRO A 349 -5.75 3.47 15.63
CA PRO A 349 -6.10 4.24 14.45
C PRO A 349 -5.08 4.02 13.34
N VAL A 350 -5.55 3.83 12.13
CA VAL A 350 -4.71 3.58 10.95
C VAL A 350 -4.98 4.61 9.88
N ARG A 351 -3.90 4.93 9.11
CA ARG A 351 -3.96 5.89 8.02
C ARG A 351 -2.95 5.55 6.94
N GLY A 352 -3.37 5.53 5.69
CA GLY A 352 -2.53 5.34 4.51
C GLY A 352 -3.14 4.41 3.47
N THR A 353 -2.53 4.38 2.31
CA THR A 353 -2.96 3.53 1.17
C THR A 353 -2.84 2.05 1.47
N SER A 354 -1.91 1.64 2.36
CA SER A 354 -1.80 0.26 2.86
C SER A 354 -3.10 -0.26 3.46
N PHE A 355 -3.87 0.60 4.13
CA PHE A 355 -5.09 0.20 4.84
C PHE A 355 -6.34 0.26 3.95
N ALA A 356 -6.27 0.95 2.80
CA ALA A 356 -7.30 0.92 1.77
C ALA A 356 -7.20 -0.34 0.90
N THR A 357 -5.99 -0.80 0.63
CA THR A 357 -5.67 -1.93 -0.25
C THR A 357 -6.39 -3.23 0.15
N PRO A 358 -6.39 -3.67 1.42
CA PRO A 358 -7.06 -4.91 1.83
C PRO A 358 -8.59 -4.88 1.62
N ILE A 359 -9.22 -3.70 1.65
CA ILE A 359 -10.65 -3.56 1.39
C ILE A 359 -10.95 -3.95 -0.07
N ILE A 360 -10.12 -3.50 -1.00
CA ILE A 360 -10.24 -3.85 -2.41
C ILE A 360 -9.88 -5.32 -2.64
N ALA A 361 -8.79 -5.81 -2.04
CA ALA A 361 -8.35 -7.20 -2.19
C ALA A 361 -9.43 -8.19 -1.73
N MET A 362 -10.06 -7.94 -0.58
CA MET A 362 -11.15 -8.75 -0.06
C MET A 362 -12.35 -8.79 -1.04
N MET A 363 -12.70 -7.65 -1.65
CA MET A 363 -13.81 -7.58 -2.61
C MET A 363 -13.53 -8.43 -3.85
N PHE A 364 -12.33 -8.37 -4.40
CA PHE A 364 -11.93 -9.21 -5.53
C PHE A 364 -11.87 -10.71 -5.14
N ALA A 365 -11.46 -11.03 -3.92
CA ALA A 365 -11.41 -12.40 -3.43
C ALA A 365 -12.80 -13.08 -3.32
N MET A 366 -13.88 -12.29 -3.25
CA MET A 366 -15.25 -12.83 -3.29
C MET A 366 -15.65 -13.37 -4.69
N ASP A 367 -14.98 -12.88 -5.75
CA ASP A 367 -15.32 -13.22 -7.13
C ASP A 367 -14.31 -14.18 -7.77
N LEU A 368 -13.16 -14.39 -7.15
CA LEU A 368 -12.06 -15.17 -7.74
C LEU A 368 -11.47 -16.15 -6.71
N GLU A 369 -11.91 -17.39 -6.76
CA GLU A 369 -11.48 -18.44 -5.83
C GLU A 369 -10.10 -19.01 -6.23
N THR A 370 -9.88 -19.19 -7.53
CA THR A 370 -8.61 -19.69 -8.08
C THR A 370 -8.16 -18.79 -9.23
N PRO A 371 -6.84 -18.71 -9.51
CA PRO A 371 -6.34 -17.90 -10.60
C PRO A 371 -6.91 -18.36 -11.96
N ASP A 372 -7.55 -17.43 -12.65
CA ASP A 372 -8.08 -17.64 -13.99
C ASP A 372 -8.12 -16.29 -14.74
N PRO A 373 -7.48 -16.17 -15.93
CA PRO A 373 -7.40 -14.89 -16.63
C PRO A 373 -8.77 -14.31 -17.04
N ALA A 374 -9.72 -15.18 -17.45
CA ALA A 374 -11.03 -14.71 -17.88
C ALA A 374 -11.90 -14.28 -16.71
N LEU A 375 -11.84 -15.01 -15.59
CA LEU A 375 -12.53 -14.62 -14.36
C LEU A 375 -11.91 -13.37 -13.72
N ALA A 376 -10.60 -13.21 -13.79
CA ALA A 376 -9.91 -12.01 -13.31
C ALA A 376 -10.35 -10.76 -14.10
N GLU A 377 -10.44 -10.87 -15.44
CA GLU A 377 -10.94 -9.79 -16.29
C GLU A 377 -12.42 -9.48 -15.99
N ALA A 378 -13.26 -10.51 -15.85
CA ALA A 378 -14.67 -10.33 -15.50
C ALA A 378 -14.86 -9.68 -14.13
N ALA A 379 -14.10 -10.08 -13.11
CA ALA A 379 -14.11 -9.46 -11.79
C ALA A 379 -13.70 -7.99 -11.87
N LEU A 380 -12.62 -7.67 -12.61
CA LEU A 380 -12.17 -6.29 -12.81
C LEU A 380 -13.25 -5.44 -13.49
N ALA A 381 -13.87 -5.95 -14.55
CA ALA A 381 -14.96 -5.26 -15.26
C ALA A 381 -16.17 -5.02 -14.33
N LYS A 382 -16.56 -6.02 -13.53
CA LYS A 382 -17.65 -5.89 -12.53
C LYS A 382 -17.37 -4.76 -11.57
N TRP A 383 -16.20 -4.74 -10.93
CA TRP A 383 -15.89 -3.75 -9.89
C TRP A 383 -15.70 -2.34 -10.46
N LYS A 384 -15.19 -2.20 -11.69
CA LYS A 384 -15.19 -0.93 -12.42
C LYS A 384 -16.60 -0.39 -12.66
N GLY A 385 -17.53 -1.26 -13.02
CA GLY A 385 -18.92 -0.87 -13.31
C GLY A 385 -19.74 -0.40 -12.11
N ILE A 386 -19.29 -0.69 -10.89
CA ILE A 386 -20.01 -0.33 -9.65
C ILE A 386 -19.23 0.63 -8.75
N ALA A 387 -17.99 0.99 -9.13
CA ALA A 387 -17.21 1.99 -8.42
C ALA A 387 -17.94 3.35 -8.41
N ASN A 388 -17.93 4.01 -7.24
CA ASN A 388 -18.48 5.35 -7.11
C ASN A 388 -17.49 6.36 -7.68
N ASP A 389 -17.80 6.90 -8.85
CA ASP A 389 -16.97 7.88 -9.54
C ASP A 389 -16.83 9.16 -8.71
N LEU A 390 -15.59 9.45 -8.28
CA LEU A 390 -15.22 10.60 -7.47
C LEU A 390 -14.23 11.49 -8.25
N GLY A 391 -14.29 12.79 -7.98
CA GLY A 391 -13.36 13.74 -8.61
C GLY A 391 -13.83 14.18 -9.99
N LYS A 392 -13.00 13.99 -11.01
CA LYS A 392 -13.37 14.30 -12.42
C LYS A 392 -14.18 13.15 -12.99
N PRO A 393 -15.22 13.42 -13.81
CA PRO A 393 -16.01 12.36 -14.42
C PRO A 393 -15.15 11.36 -15.20
N GLY A 394 -15.37 10.06 -14.94
CA GLY A 394 -14.61 8.96 -15.48
C GLY A 394 -13.26 8.74 -14.77
N ARG A 395 -12.49 7.78 -15.24
CA ARG A 395 -11.19 7.43 -14.64
C ARG A 395 -10.25 8.64 -14.59
N ASP A 396 -9.69 8.91 -13.43
CA ASP A 396 -8.70 9.96 -13.21
C ASP A 396 -7.47 9.49 -12.42
N ASP A 397 -6.43 10.35 -12.34
CA ASP A 397 -5.16 10.04 -11.67
C ASP A 397 -5.23 10.15 -10.13
N VAL A 398 -6.39 10.44 -9.55
CA VAL A 398 -6.60 10.69 -8.11
C VAL A 398 -7.41 9.58 -7.47
N TYR A 399 -8.53 9.20 -8.09
CA TYR A 399 -9.47 8.20 -7.58
C TYR A 399 -9.54 6.94 -8.45
N GLY A 400 -8.87 6.91 -9.60
CA GLY A 400 -8.95 5.82 -10.55
C GLY A 400 -10.34 5.72 -11.20
N GLU A 401 -10.92 4.53 -11.21
CA GLU A 401 -12.31 4.28 -11.64
C GLU A 401 -13.34 4.73 -10.59
N GLY A 402 -12.91 5.03 -9.36
CA GLY A 402 -13.74 5.49 -8.26
C GLY A 402 -13.53 4.74 -6.96
N GLU A 403 -14.34 5.07 -5.96
CA GLU A 403 -14.30 4.48 -4.63
C GLU A 403 -15.10 3.19 -4.57
N LEU A 404 -14.51 2.18 -3.93
CA LEU A 404 -15.14 0.92 -3.57
C LEU A 404 -15.11 0.74 -2.05
N GLY A 405 -16.03 -0.07 -1.52
CA GLY A 405 -16.02 -0.41 -0.09
C GLY A 405 -17.04 0.32 0.77
N ASP A 406 -17.71 1.35 0.27
CA ASP A 406 -18.87 2.00 0.92
C ASP A 406 -20.22 1.50 0.35
N ILE A 407 -20.19 0.30 -0.19
CA ILE A 407 -21.40 -0.34 -0.70
C ILE A 407 -22.28 -0.66 0.50
N ARG A 408 -23.34 0.09 0.67
CA ARG A 408 -24.41 -0.21 1.63
C ARG A 408 -24.83 -1.67 1.42
N ASP A 409 -25.13 -2.39 2.49
CA ASP A 409 -25.52 -3.83 2.54
C ASP A 409 -26.58 -4.28 1.51
N SER A 410 -27.15 -3.37 0.74
CA SER A 410 -28.21 -3.63 -0.25
C SER A 410 -27.74 -4.38 -1.52
N VAL A 411 -26.44 -4.37 -1.85
CA VAL A 411 -25.94 -5.05 -3.06
C VAL A 411 -25.45 -6.48 -2.75
N LEU A 412 -25.07 -6.76 -1.52
CA LEU A 412 -24.62 -8.09 -1.09
C LEU A 412 -25.77 -9.03 -0.68
N GLY A 413 -27.00 -8.49 -0.51
CA GLY A 413 -28.16 -9.22 0.01
C GLY A 413 -29.00 -9.99 -1.03
N ASN A 414 -28.69 -9.97 -2.33
CA ASN A 414 -29.59 -10.50 -3.36
C ASN A 414 -29.14 -11.77 -4.10
N THR A 415 -28.13 -12.50 -3.63
CA THR A 415 -27.68 -13.76 -4.26
C THR A 415 -28.14 -15.05 -3.55
N HIS A 416 -29.08 -14.96 -2.58
CA HIS A 416 -29.74 -16.13 -2.03
C HIS A 416 -31.25 -15.97 -2.12
N LYS A 417 -31.81 -16.28 -3.29
CA LYS A 417 -33.18 -16.80 -3.47
C LYS A 417 -33.17 -17.96 -4.45
#